data_896f33ac34711e2570a22cf7ee463e10
#
_entry.id   896f33ac34711e2570a22cf7ee463e10
#
_cell.length_a   1.000
_cell.length_b   1.000
_cell.length_c   1.000
_cell.angle_alpha   90.00
_cell.angle_beta   90.00
_cell.angle_gamma   90.00
#
_symmetry.space_group_name_H-M   'P 1'
#
loop_
_entity.id
_entity.type
_entity.pdbx_description
1 polymer ?
#
loop_
_entity_poly.entity_id
_entity_poly.type
_entity_poly.pdbx_seq_one_letter_code
_entity_poly.pdbx_strand_id
1 'polypeptide(L)'
;MLAQENKQIAQKWFKAFNEKNLEDLLLLYDENAQHYSPKLKIKNPETNGLIKGKDLLRNWWQDAFNRLPSLNYEVKNIIADEEQVFMEYTRHVEAEQDLLVGEVLQIKNELIIFSRVYHG
;
A
#
# COMPACT_ATOMS: atom_id res chain seq x y z
N MET A 1 -12.90 13.77 13.05
CA MET A 1 -11.57 13.83 13.67
C MET A 1 -10.56 13.16 12.76
N LEU A 2 -9.32 13.66 12.73
CA LEU A 2 -8.29 13.20 11.79
C LEU A 2 -8.00 11.69 11.88
N ALA A 3 -8.00 11.11 13.09
CA ALA A 3 -7.78 9.68 13.24
C ALA A 3 -8.85 8.84 12.52
N GLN A 4 -10.11 9.23 12.63
CA GLN A 4 -11.21 8.55 11.96
C GLN A 4 -11.12 8.73 10.44
N GLU A 5 -10.79 9.93 9.98
CA GLU A 5 -10.62 10.21 8.56
C GLU A 5 -9.45 9.40 7.98
N ASN A 6 -8.35 9.30 8.73
CA ASN A 6 -7.19 8.51 8.31
C ASN A 6 -7.54 7.01 8.23
N LYS A 7 -8.35 6.52 9.17
CA LYS A 7 -8.83 5.13 9.10
C LYS A 7 -9.67 4.90 7.85
N GLN A 8 -10.50 5.85 7.46
CA GLN A 8 -11.29 5.77 6.23
C GLN A 8 -10.39 5.74 4.99
N ILE A 9 -9.29 6.48 4.98
CA ILE A 9 -8.31 6.43 3.88
C ILE A 9 -7.75 5.02 3.75
N ALA A 10 -7.39 4.36 4.86
CA ALA A 10 -6.92 2.98 4.84
C ALA A 10 -7.98 2.02 4.29
N GLN A 11 -9.25 2.22 4.67
CA GLN A 11 -10.36 1.39 4.16
C GLN A 11 -10.52 1.57 2.64
N LYS A 12 -10.42 2.79 2.13
CA LYS A 12 -10.45 3.06 0.68
C LYS A 12 -9.24 2.43 -0.02
N TRP A 13 -8.08 2.43 0.64
CA TRP A 13 -6.86 1.81 0.14
C TRP A 13 -7.07 0.31 -0.11
N PHE A 14 -7.62 -0.41 0.88
CA PHE A 14 -7.90 -1.84 0.71
C PHE A 14 -8.92 -2.09 -0.40
N LYS A 15 -9.96 -1.28 -0.46
CA LYS A 15 -10.99 -1.43 -1.50
C LYS A 15 -10.39 -1.25 -2.89
N ALA A 16 -9.65 -0.18 -3.12
CA ALA A 16 -9.02 0.09 -4.40
C ALA A 16 -8.02 -1.00 -4.77
N PHE A 17 -7.21 -1.44 -3.80
CA PHE A 17 -6.20 -2.46 -4.02
C PHE A 17 -6.83 -3.81 -4.40
N ASN A 18 -7.84 -4.23 -3.65
CA ASN A 18 -8.49 -5.52 -3.88
C ASN A 18 -9.32 -5.54 -5.17
N GLU A 19 -9.85 -4.40 -5.57
CA GLU A 19 -10.54 -4.25 -6.85
C GLU A 19 -9.58 -4.03 -8.01
N LYS A 20 -8.29 -3.88 -7.71
CA LYS A 20 -7.25 -3.54 -8.70
C LYS A 20 -7.57 -2.26 -9.45
N ASN A 21 -8.17 -1.31 -8.73
CA ASN A 21 -8.50 0.01 -9.25
C ASN A 21 -7.32 0.94 -9.02
N LEU A 22 -6.39 0.94 -9.98
CA LEU A 22 -5.14 1.68 -9.87
C LEU A 22 -5.38 3.18 -9.73
N GLU A 23 -6.34 3.74 -10.49
CA GLU A 23 -6.60 5.18 -10.43
C GLU A 23 -7.13 5.60 -9.06
N ASP A 24 -8.06 4.84 -8.49
CA ASP A 24 -8.57 5.13 -7.14
C ASP A 24 -7.47 5.00 -6.09
N LEU A 25 -6.58 4.00 -6.24
CA LEU A 25 -5.46 3.83 -5.33
C LEU A 25 -4.53 5.05 -5.39
N LEU A 26 -4.17 5.50 -6.58
CA LEU A 26 -3.26 6.64 -6.76
C LEU A 26 -3.88 7.96 -6.28
N LEU A 27 -5.20 8.10 -6.35
CA LEU A 27 -5.87 9.30 -5.81
C LEU A 27 -5.68 9.48 -4.31
N LEU A 28 -5.36 8.41 -3.59
CA LEU A 28 -5.12 8.49 -2.15
C LEU A 28 -3.71 9.01 -1.82
N TYR A 29 -2.82 9.10 -2.81
CA TYR A 29 -1.41 9.45 -2.61
C TYR A 29 -1.10 10.87 -3.08
N ASP A 30 -0.18 11.51 -2.37
CA ASP A 30 0.39 12.79 -2.79
C ASP A 30 1.24 12.59 -4.07
N GLU A 31 1.38 13.64 -4.88
CA GLU A 31 2.17 13.60 -6.10
C GLU A 31 3.61 13.13 -5.87
N ASN A 32 4.19 13.51 -4.75
CA ASN A 32 5.56 13.20 -4.39
C ASN A 32 5.68 12.08 -3.35
N ALA A 33 4.62 11.29 -3.19
CA ALA A 33 4.59 10.21 -2.20
C ALA A 33 5.71 9.20 -2.44
N GLN A 34 6.15 8.58 -1.36
CA GLN A 34 7.15 7.53 -1.38
C GLN A 34 6.54 6.21 -0.95
N HIS A 35 7.10 5.12 -1.45
CA HIS A 35 6.70 3.76 -1.07
C HIS A 35 7.93 2.90 -0.91
N TYR A 36 7.98 2.17 0.22
CA TYR A 36 9.02 1.18 0.49
C TYR A 36 8.39 -0.21 0.61
N SER A 37 9.02 -1.21 -0.02
CA SER A 37 8.60 -2.59 0.10
C SER A 37 9.79 -3.55 0.00
N PRO A 38 9.84 -4.59 0.86
CA PRO A 38 10.87 -5.63 0.74
C PRO A 38 10.81 -6.34 -0.62
N LYS A 39 9.61 -6.52 -1.19
CA LYS A 39 9.47 -7.14 -2.51
C LYS A 39 10.03 -6.25 -3.62
N LEU A 40 9.87 -4.95 -3.50
CA LEU A 40 10.47 -3.98 -4.43
C LEU A 40 12.00 -4.04 -4.36
N LYS A 41 12.55 -4.17 -3.16
CA LYS A 41 14.00 -4.30 -2.96
C LYS A 41 14.55 -5.56 -3.63
N ILE A 42 13.80 -6.66 -3.57
CA ILE A 42 14.20 -7.92 -4.19
C ILE A 42 14.12 -7.81 -5.73
N LYS A 43 13.02 -7.28 -6.25
CA LYS A 43 12.78 -7.20 -7.68
C LYS A 43 13.65 -6.15 -8.37
N ASN A 44 13.81 -4.99 -7.73
CA ASN A 44 14.57 -3.86 -8.27
C ASN A 44 15.59 -3.40 -7.22
N PRO A 45 16.70 -4.15 -7.05
CA PRO A 45 17.69 -3.85 -5.98
C PRO A 45 18.28 -2.45 -6.05
N GLU A 46 18.38 -1.87 -7.24
CA GLU A 46 18.91 -0.52 -7.44
C GLU A 46 18.10 0.55 -6.73
N THR A 47 16.82 0.30 -6.44
CA THR A 47 15.96 1.22 -5.71
C THR A 47 16.22 1.18 -4.19
N ASN A 48 16.88 0.14 -3.72
CA ASN A 48 17.01 -0.16 -2.29
C ASN A 48 15.64 -0.30 -1.59
N GLY A 49 14.61 -0.66 -2.36
CA GLY A 49 13.26 -0.86 -1.85
C GLY A 49 12.38 0.40 -1.82
N LEU A 50 12.90 1.54 -2.25
CA LEU A 50 12.21 2.83 -2.14
C LEU A 50 12.00 3.44 -3.52
N ILE A 51 10.76 3.86 -3.79
CA ILE A 51 10.42 4.64 -4.98
C ILE A 51 9.68 5.92 -4.56
N LYS A 52 9.74 6.94 -5.41
CA LYS A 52 9.12 8.23 -5.15
C LYS A 52 8.40 8.75 -6.40
N GLY A 53 7.22 9.33 -6.20
CA GLY A 53 6.43 9.96 -7.24
C GLY A 53 5.40 9.03 -7.84
N LYS A 54 4.27 9.62 -8.28
CA LYS A 54 3.14 8.82 -8.78
C LYS A 54 3.47 7.99 -10.00
N ASP A 55 4.38 8.43 -10.87
CA ASP A 55 4.73 7.65 -12.05
C ASP A 55 5.39 6.32 -11.68
N LEU A 56 6.32 6.34 -10.71
CA LEU A 56 6.96 5.11 -10.24
C LEU A 56 6.00 4.24 -9.43
N LEU A 57 5.13 4.87 -8.62
CA LEU A 57 4.09 4.13 -7.90
C LEU A 57 3.15 3.43 -8.87
N ARG A 58 2.72 4.13 -9.91
CA ARG A 58 1.86 3.56 -10.96
C ARG A 58 2.50 2.35 -11.60
N ASN A 59 3.74 2.48 -12.02
CA ASN A 59 4.45 1.38 -12.69
C ASN A 59 4.60 0.16 -11.78
N TRP A 60 4.90 0.37 -10.51
CA TRP A 60 5.06 -0.72 -9.54
C TRP A 60 3.76 -1.47 -9.32
N TRP A 61 2.66 -0.77 -9.04
CA TRP A 61 1.38 -1.42 -8.76
C TRP A 61 0.72 -1.97 -10.03
N GLN A 62 0.86 -1.28 -11.17
CA GLN A 62 0.32 -1.81 -12.44
C GLN A 62 0.98 -3.16 -12.76
N ASP A 63 2.29 -3.24 -12.59
CA ASP A 63 3.04 -4.48 -12.79
C ASP A 63 2.55 -5.57 -11.83
N ALA A 64 2.37 -5.25 -10.56
CA ALA A 64 1.87 -6.22 -9.58
C ALA A 64 0.47 -6.72 -9.93
N PHE A 65 -0.44 -5.84 -10.31
CA PHE A 65 -1.79 -6.23 -10.70
C PHE A 65 -1.79 -7.10 -11.94
N ASN A 66 -0.91 -6.80 -12.90
CA ASN A 66 -0.80 -7.60 -14.14
C ASN A 66 -0.23 -8.98 -13.88
N ARG A 67 0.81 -9.09 -13.03
CA ARG A 67 1.48 -10.37 -12.73
C ARG A 67 0.70 -11.23 -11.76
N LEU A 68 -0.08 -10.63 -10.88
CA LEU A 68 -0.73 -11.32 -9.76
C LEU A 68 -2.24 -11.07 -9.80
N PRO A 69 -2.96 -11.64 -10.78
CA PRO A 69 -4.40 -11.38 -10.91
C PRO A 69 -5.22 -11.88 -9.71
N SER A 70 -4.71 -12.85 -8.95
CA SER A 70 -5.39 -13.37 -7.76
C SER A 70 -5.02 -12.64 -6.48
N LEU A 71 -4.15 -11.62 -6.54
CA LEU A 71 -3.72 -10.88 -5.37
C LEU A 71 -4.92 -10.29 -4.62
N ASN A 72 -4.99 -10.58 -3.32
CA ASN A 72 -6.04 -10.07 -2.44
C ASN A 72 -5.48 -9.85 -1.04
N TYR A 73 -5.88 -8.75 -0.41
CA TYR A 73 -5.48 -8.43 0.95
C TYR A 73 -6.67 -8.61 1.89
N GLU A 74 -6.51 -9.51 2.86
CA GLU A 74 -7.52 -9.75 3.90
C GLU A 74 -7.16 -8.94 5.13
N VAL A 75 -7.98 -7.94 5.45
CA VAL A 75 -7.73 -7.02 6.57
C VAL A 75 -7.82 -7.76 7.89
N LYS A 76 -6.81 -7.59 8.74
CA LYS A 76 -6.80 -8.12 10.11
C LYS A 76 -6.97 -7.01 11.13
N ASN A 77 -6.32 -5.86 10.93
CA ASN A 77 -6.36 -4.77 11.90
C ASN A 77 -6.04 -3.43 11.22
N ILE A 78 -6.68 -2.37 11.69
CA ILE A 78 -6.39 -0.99 11.27
C ILE A 78 -6.35 -0.13 12.52
N ILE A 79 -5.23 0.50 12.78
CA ILE A 79 -5.04 1.42 13.90
C ILE A 79 -4.60 2.77 13.33
N ALA A 80 -5.28 3.84 13.71
CA ALA A 80 -4.99 5.16 13.17
C ALA A 80 -4.86 6.20 14.27
N ASP A 81 -3.96 7.16 14.07
CA ASP A 81 -3.92 8.40 14.82
C ASP A 81 -4.03 9.58 13.85
N GLU A 82 -3.68 10.78 14.29
CA GLU A 82 -3.83 12.01 13.50
C GLU A 82 -2.83 12.11 12.35
N GLU A 83 -1.77 11.31 12.34
CA GLU A 83 -0.67 11.44 11.39
C GLU A 83 -0.45 10.19 10.56
N GLN A 84 -0.85 9.02 11.07
CA GLN A 84 -0.53 7.76 10.38
C GLN A 84 -1.52 6.66 10.69
N VAL A 85 -1.48 5.62 9.86
CA VAL A 85 -2.27 4.40 10.00
C VAL A 85 -1.34 3.21 9.97
N PHE A 86 -1.54 2.27 10.89
CA PHE A 86 -0.95 0.94 10.79
C PHE A 86 -2.02 -0.02 10.31
N MET A 87 -1.71 -0.79 9.26
CA MET A 87 -2.59 -1.81 8.71
C MET A 87 -1.92 -3.17 8.83
N GLU A 88 -2.64 -4.14 9.35
CA GLU A 88 -2.21 -5.53 9.35
C GLU A 88 -3.15 -6.33 8.45
N TYR A 89 -2.59 -7.10 7.53
CA TYR A 89 -3.39 -7.88 6.59
C TYR A 89 -2.66 -9.14 6.15
N THR A 90 -3.42 -10.10 5.67
CA THR A 90 -2.87 -11.30 5.05
C THR A 90 -2.90 -11.13 3.53
N ARG A 91 -1.75 -11.30 2.91
CA ARG A 91 -1.61 -11.27 1.46
C ARG A 91 -1.89 -12.66 0.91
N HIS A 92 -2.89 -12.76 0.07
CA HIS A 92 -3.26 -14.01 -0.61
C HIS A 92 -2.91 -13.89 -2.09
N VAL A 93 -2.17 -14.87 -2.60
CA VAL A 93 -1.91 -15.03 -4.03
C VAL A 93 -2.03 -16.52 -4.33
N GLU A 94 -2.78 -16.87 -5.39
CA GLU A 94 -2.94 -18.25 -5.81
C GLU A 94 -1.57 -18.89 -6.06
N ALA A 95 -1.40 -20.11 -5.58
CA ALA A 95 -0.16 -20.90 -5.68
C ALA A 95 1.01 -20.34 -4.87
N GLU A 96 0.80 -19.32 -4.03
CA GLU A 96 1.79 -18.84 -3.06
C GLU A 96 1.30 -19.08 -1.65
N GLN A 97 2.24 -19.20 -0.72
CA GLN A 97 1.91 -19.27 0.71
C GLN A 97 1.41 -17.90 1.18
N ASP A 98 0.38 -17.91 2.03
CA ASP A 98 -0.14 -16.67 2.62
C ASP A 98 0.96 -15.95 3.39
N LEU A 99 0.98 -14.63 3.31
CA LEU A 99 1.97 -13.80 3.97
C LEU A 99 1.30 -12.76 4.86
N LEU A 100 1.68 -12.74 6.14
CA LEU A 100 1.24 -11.70 7.06
C LEU A 100 2.07 -10.44 6.82
N VAL A 101 1.38 -9.30 6.65
CA VAL A 101 2.01 -8.03 6.29
C VAL A 101 1.56 -6.94 7.25
N GLY A 102 2.51 -6.10 7.67
CA GLY A 102 2.23 -4.83 8.31
C GLY A 102 2.60 -3.70 7.37
N GLU A 103 1.77 -2.66 7.32
CA GLU A 103 2.04 -1.51 6.48
C GLU A 103 1.67 -0.23 7.21
N VAL A 104 2.57 0.76 7.17
CA VAL A 104 2.32 2.07 7.77
C VAL A 104 2.07 3.08 6.65
N LEU A 105 0.97 3.82 6.76
CA LEU A 105 0.68 4.95 5.89
C LEU A 105 0.90 6.22 6.68
N GLN A 106 1.80 7.10 6.22
CA GLN A 106 1.93 8.44 6.77
C GLN A 106 1.05 9.37 5.95
N ILE A 107 0.22 10.16 6.63
CA ILE A 107 -0.81 10.97 5.98
C ILE A 107 -0.64 12.43 6.37
N LYS A 108 -0.71 13.31 5.36
CA LYS A 108 -0.66 14.76 5.55
C LYS A 108 -1.62 15.40 4.56
N ASN A 109 -2.44 16.33 5.05
CA ASN A 109 -3.44 17.02 4.22
C ASN A 109 -4.33 16.05 3.45
N GLU A 110 -4.77 14.98 4.15
CA GLU A 110 -5.69 13.96 3.63
C GLU A 110 -5.10 13.08 2.51
N LEU A 111 -3.79 13.15 2.27
CA LEU A 111 -3.11 12.33 1.27
C LEU A 111 -1.99 11.52 1.92
N ILE A 112 -1.78 10.32 1.39
CA ILE A 112 -0.67 9.47 1.81
C ILE A 112 0.62 10.04 1.24
N ILE A 113 1.58 10.36 2.12
CA ILE A 113 2.89 10.88 1.71
C ILE A 113 3.97 9.79 1.74
N PHE A 114 3.73 8.71 2.47
CA PHE A 114 4.66 7.59 2.55
C PHE A 114 3.88 6.33 2.92
N SER A 115 4.16 5.23 2.23
CA SER A 115 3.67 3.91 2.64
C SER A 115 4.87 2.96 2.76
N ARG A 116 4.97 2.27 3.90
CA ARG A 116 6.09 1.38 4.20
C ARG A 116 5.59 0.01 4.60
N VAL A 117 6.08 -1.00 3.88
CA VAL A 117 5.67 -2.39 4.09
C VAL A 117 6.69 -3.12 4.97
N TYR A 118 6.18 -3.89 5.92
CA TYR A 118 6.96 -4.83 6.74
C TYR A 118 6.36 -6.22 6.57
N HIS A 119 7.21 -7.22 6.40
CA HIS A 119 6.75 -8.61 6.31
C HIS A 119 6.97 -9.32 7.64
N GLY A 120 5.97 -10.12 8.02
CA GLY A 120 6.06 -10.97 9.19
C GLY A 120 6.78 -12.28 8.92
#